data_3942ac10e937b7811d3e3f65b5b645c2
#
_entry.id   3942ac10e937b7811d3e3f65b5b645c2
#
_cell.length_a   1.000
_cell.length_b   1.000
_cell.length_c   1.000
_cell.angle_alpha   90.00
_cell.angle_beta   90.00
_cell.angle_gamma   90.00
#
_symmetry.space_group_name_H-M   'P 1'
#
loop_
_entity.id
_entity.type
_entity.pdbx_description
1 polymer ?
#
loop_
_entity_poly.entity_id
_entity_poly.type
_entity_poly.pdbx_seq_one_letter_code
_entity_poly.pdbx_strand_id
1 'polypeptide(L)'
;MINFTEYNFKGKKAIVRVDFNVPLNKSTYEVRDDTRIRAAIPTIKKIINDGGAVLLMSHLGRPENGPEDRFSLKHVVSSLSDLLEQKVDFVCDCIGSEAERKANEISAGEVLLLENLRFYKQETAGSKEFAKQLANLADVYVNDAFGTAHRAHASTAIIAQNFPNDKMYGYLIAKEIESVSKVLNNSITPVTAIVGGAKVSSKIVIINELLEKVDNLIIGGGMTYTFIKAFGGKVGKSLIENDYLNTAKEIIEKAKKSDSLFTTKNPI
;
A
#
# COMPACT_ATOMS: atom_id res chain seq x y z
N MET A 1 2.96 -19.34 -0.45
CA MET A 1 3.84 -18.16 -0.65
C MET A 1 5.06 -18.36 0.21
N ILE A 2 6.24 -18.05 -0.29
CA ILE A 2 7.51 -18.24 0.45
C ILE A 2 7.53 -17.30 1.66
N ASN A 3 8.03 -17.78 2.79
CA ASN A 3 8.23 -16.97 3.98
C ASN A 3 9.47 -16.07 3.78
N PHE A 4 9.26 -14.76 3.78
CA PHE A 4 10.32 -13.76 3.59
C PHE A 4 11.45 -13.89 4.63
N THR A 5 11.11 -14.18 5.88
CA THR A 5 12.08 -14.31 6.98
C THR A 5 13.06 -15.47 6.76
N GLU A 6 12.57 -16.57 6.16
CA GLU A 6 13.35 -17.80 5.95
C GLU A 6 14.07 -17.83 4.60
N TYR A 7 13.68 -16.93 3.67
CA TYR A 7 14.30 -16.88 2.35
C TYR A 7 15.73 -16.33 2.43
N ASN A 8 16.65 -16.96 1.72
CA ASN A 8 18.05 -16.55 1.63
C ASN A 8 18.31 -15.78 0.33
N PHE A 9 18.58 -14.49 0.45
CA PHE A 9 18.83 -13.59 -0.68
C PHE A 9 20.27 -13.59 -1.18
N LYS A 10 21.16 -14.42 -0.63
CA LYS A 10 22.58 -14.47 -1.02
C LYS A 10 22.76 -14.62 -2.53
N GLY A 11 23.44 -13.64 -3.15
CA GLY A 11 23.71 -13.62 -4.59
C GLY A 11 22.49 -13.40 -5.48
N LYS A 12 21.34 -12.99 -4.91
CA LYS A 12 20.13 -12.66 -5.63
C LYS A 12 19.95 -11.17 -5.79
N LYS A 13 19.39 -10.74 -6.91
CA LYS A 13 18.85 -9.39 -7.12
C LYS A 13 17.36 -9.40 -6.80
N ALA A 14 16.94 -8.66 -5.80
CA ALA A 14 15.54 -8.55 -5.40
C ALA A 14 14.95 -7.22 -5.88
N ILE A 15 13.89 -7.27 -6.70
CA ILE A 15 13.09 -6.09 -7.02
C ILE A 15 11.97 -5.95 -5.98
N VAL A 16 11.99 -4.84 -5.24
CA VAL A 16 11.11 -4.60 -4.09
C VAL A 16 10.15 -3.46 -4.40
N ARG A 17 8.86 -3.74 -4.35
CA ARG A 17 7.81 -2.72 -4.45
C ARG A 17 7.58 -2.09 -3.09
N VAL A 18 8.03 -0.85 -2.93
CA VAL A 18 7.87 -0.05 -1.70
C VAL A 18 6.89 1.11 -1.91
N ASP A 19 6.38 1.71 -0.86
CA ASP A 19 5.52 2.91 -0.93
C ASP A 19 6.28 4.16 -0.49
N PHE A 20 6.99 4.78 -1.41
CA PHE A 20 7.69 6.05 -1.21
C PHE A 20 6.87 7.26 -1.71
N ASN A 21 5.55 7.14 -1.72
CA ASN A 21 4.66 8.26 -1.99
C ASN A 21 4.57 9.18 -0.77
N VAL A 22 5.66 9.85 -0.48
CA VAL A 22 5.87 10.73 0.67
C VAL A 22 5.57 12.18 0.33
N PRO A 23 5.16 13.02 1.31
CA PRO A 23 4.99 14.45 1.09
C PRO A 23 6.36 15.13 0.95
N LEU A 24 6.52 15.89 -0.14
CA LEU A 24 7.69 16.72 -0.37
C LEU A 24 7.42 18.20 -0.05
N ASN A 25 8.45 18.93 0.30
CA ASN A 25 8.43 20.39 0.33
C ASN A 25 8.23 20.91 -1.09
N LYS A 26 7.30 21.84 -1.28
CA LYS A 26 6.97 22.34 -2.63
C LYS A 26 8.08 23.16 -3.30
N SER A 27 8.99 23.73 -2.50
CA SER A 27 10.07 24.60 -2.99
C SER A 27 11.42 23.89 -3.08
N THR A 28 11.76 23.04 -2.07
CA THR A 28 13.07 22.36 -2.00
C THR A 28 13.00 20.91 -2.45
N TYR A 29 11.78 20.34 -2.56
CA TYR A 29 11.52 18.92 -2.80
C TYR A 29 12.09 17.98 -1.74
N GLU A 30 12.50 18.47 -0.58
CA GLU A 30 12.90 17.65 0.56
C GLU A 30 11.74 16.84 1.13
N VAL A 31 12.02 15.63 1.58
CA VAL A 31 11.04 14.77 2.25
C VAL A 31 10.61 15.42 3.57
N ARG A 32 9.31 15.67 3.75
CA ARG A 32 8.74 16.26 4.97
C ARG A 32 8.34 15.22 6.01
N ASP A 33 8.02 14.02 5.58
CA ASP A 33 7.63 12.90 6.42
C ASP A 33 8.19 11.62 5.80
N ASP A 34 9.12 10.99 6.50
CA ASP A 34 9.84 9.80 6.08
C ASP A 34 9.25 8.48 6.63
N THR A 35 8.08 8.55 7.30
CA THR A 35 7.43 7.40 7.95
C THR A 35 7.32 6.19 7.01
N ARG A 36 6.96 6.43 5.74
CA ARG A 36 6.83 5.34 4.75
C ARG A 36 8.17 4.78 4.31
N ILE A 37 9.21 5.61 4.26
CA ILE A 37 10.56 5.16 3.94
C ILE A 37 11.05 4.28 5.08
N ARG A 38 10.92 4.73 6.34
CA ARG A 38 11.28 3.96 7.55
C ARG A 38 10.59 2.61 7.60
N ALA A 39 9.33 2.54 7.20
CA ALA A 39 8.57 1.29 7.22
C ALA A 39 9.15 0.21 6.27
N ALA A 40 9.83 0.61 5.20
CA ALA A 40 10.46 -0.31 4.24
C ALA A 40 11.89 -0.74 4.66
N ILE A 41 12.56 0.01 5.55
CA ILE A 41 13.96 -0.25 5.94
C ILE A 41 14.21 -1.69 6.43
N PRO A 42 13.35 -2.29 7.28
CA PRO A 42 13.59 -3.66 7.75
C PRO A 42 13.64 -4.68 6.60
N THR A 43 12.77 -4.54 5.61
CA THR A 43 12.74 -5.41 4.43
C THR A 43 14.00 -5.24 3.59
N ILE A 44 14.43 -4.00 3.35
CA ILE A 44 15.65 -3.69 2.59
C ILE A 44 16.88 -4.23 3.32
N LYS A 45 17.02 -3.95 4.62
CA LYS A 45 18.17 -4.42 5.43
C LYS A 45 18.27 -5.94 5.50
N LYS A 46 17.13 -6.67 5.56
CA LYS A 46 17.14 -8.15 5.50
C LYS A 46 17.79 -8.65 4.22
N ILE A 47 17.40 -8.11 3.06
CA ILE A 47 17.95 -8.53 1.77
C ILE A 47 19.44 -8.25 1.68
N ILE A 48 19.87 -7.05 2.11
CA ILE A 48 21.28 -6.65 2.14
C ILE A 48 22.10 -7.56 3.06
N ASN A 49 21.61 -7.79 4.28
CA ASN A 49 22.30 -8.58 5.30
C ASN A 49 22.45 -10.05 4.89
N ASP A 50 21.56 -10.58 4.06
CA ASP A 50 21.70 -11.91 3.48
C ASP A 50 22.74 -11.95 2.32
N GLY A 51 23.25 -10.80 1.88
CA GLY A 51 24.16 -10.70 0.74
C GLY A 51 23.43 -10.65 -0.61
N GLY A 52 22.22 -10.15 -0.64
CA GLY A 52 21.46 -9.80 -1.85
C GLY A 52 21.72 -8.36 -2.31
N ALA A 53 21.34 -8.04 -3.54
CA ALA A 53 21.24 -6.69 -4.08
C ALA A 53 19.78 -6.24 -4.15
N VAL A 54 19.50 -4.96 -3.97
CA VAL A 54 18.13 -4.43 -3.87
C VAL A 54 17.86 -3.42 -4.98
N LEU A 55 16.86 -3.70 -5.81
CA LEU A 55 16.27 -2.75 -6.74
C LEU A 55 14.92 -2.27 -6.16
N LEU A 56 14.84 -1.00 -5.82
CA LEU A 56 13.62 -0.41 -5.27
C LEU A 56 12.79 0.22 -6.38
N MET A 57 11.51 -0.10 -6.40
CA MET A 57 10.54 0.53 -7.29
C MET A 57 9.36 1.09 -6.49
N SER A 58 8.96 2.31 -6.82
CA SER A 58 7.85 2.99 -6.16
C SER A 58 7.14 3.94 -7.11
N HIS A 59 6.08 4.57 -6.58
CA HIS A 59 5.47 5.73 -7.20
C HIS A 59 5.55 6.94 -6.27
N LEU A 60 5.52 8.12 -6.85
CA LEU A 60 5.41 9.39 -6.15
C LEU A 60 4.37 10.27 -6.86
N GLY A 61 3.37 10.72 -6.12
CA GLY A 61 2.31 11.57 -6.65
C GLY A 61 1.42 10.94 -7.72
N ARG A 62 0.89 11.80 -8.58
CA ARG A 62 0.04 11.41 -9.72
C ARG A 62 0.40 12.24 -10.95
N PRO A 63 1.53 11.94 -11.62
CA PRO A 63 1.87 12.60 -12.87
C PRO A 63 0.84 12.26 -13.94
N GLU A 64 0.43 13.26 -14.74
CA GLU A 64 -0.56 13.09 -15.81
C GLU A 64 0.10 13.07 -17.19
N ASN A 65 1.21 13.80 -17.35
CA ASN A 65 1.84 14.07 -18.64
C ASN A 65 3.24 13.45 -18.77
N GLY A 66 3.52 12.36 -18.05
CA GLY A 66 4.84 11.71 -18.08
C GLY A 66 5.79 12.28 -17.03
N PRO A 67 7.12 12.28 -17.28
CA PRO A 67 8.11 12.72 -16.31
C PRO A 67 7.97 14.20 -15.94
N GLU A 68 7.85 14.45 -14.64
CA GLU A 68 7.85 15.80 -14.04
C GLU A 68 8.79 15.79 -12.83
N ASP A 69 9.70 16.76 -12.75
CA ASP A 69 10.73 16.82 -11.71
C ASP A 69 10.17 16.71 -10.29
N ARG A 70 9.05 17.38 -10.00
CA ARG A 70 8.37 17.34 -8.69
C ARG A 70 7.88 15.95 -8.28
N PHE A 71 7.80 15.01 -9.19
CA PHE A 71 7.39 13.62 -8.95
C PHE A 71 8.54 12.64 -9.15
N SER A 72 9.77 13.12 -9.35
CA SER A 72 10.94 12.25 -9.45
C SER A 72 11.30 11.65 -8.09
N LEU A 73 11.56 10.34 -8.07
CA LEU A 73 12.03 9.63 -6.88
C LEU A 73 13.47 10.00 -6.51
N LYS A 74 14.21 10.75 -7.36
CA LYS A 74 15.54 11.29 -6.99
C LYS A 74 15.51 12.09 -5.69
N HIS A 75 14.38 12.77 -5.40
CA HIS A 75 14.20 13.55 -4.18
C HIS A 75 14.12 12.71 -2.90
N VAL A 76 13.90 11.40 -3.03
CA VAL A 76 13.85 10.46 -1.91
C VAL A 76 15.23 9.88 -1.57
N VAL A 77 16.17 9.94 -2.51
CA VAL A 77 17.49 9.28 -2.41
C VAL A 77 18.26 9.68 -1.15
N SER A 78 18.35 10.98 -0.84
CA SER A 78 19.08 11.46 0.35
C SER A 78 18.49 10.87 1.62
N SER A 79 17.18 11.05 1.83
CA SER A 79 16.48 10.53 3.02
C SER A 79 16.60 9.02 3.16
N LEU A 80 16.53 8.30 2.04
CA LEU A 80 16.69 6.84 2.03
C LEU A 80 18.13 6.42 2.38
N SER A 81 19.14 7.12 1.83
CA SER A 81 20.56 6.86 2.10
C SER A 81 20.89 7.09 3.58
N ASP A 82 20.38 8.19 4.16
CA ASP A 82 20.57 8.52 5.58
C ASP A 82 19.95 7.43 6.48
N LEU A 83 18.76 6.94 6.16
CA LEU A 83 18.07 5.91 6.94
C LEU A 83 18.69 4.51 6.80
N LEU A 84 19.29 4.22 5.66
CA LEU A 84 20.01 2.97 5.44
C LEU A 84 21.44 3.02 5.97
N GLU A 85 21.97 4.25 6.22
CA GLU A 85 23.38 4.50 6.59
C GLU A 85 24.37 4.04 5.51
N GLN A 86 23.91 4.07 4.25
CA GLN A 86 24.72 3.71 3.08
C GLN A 86 24.24 4.44 1.83
N LYS A 87 25.12 4.49 0.82
CA LYS A 87 24.79 5.07 -0.48
C LYS A 87 23.68 4.31 -1.15
N VAL A 88 22.69 5.04 -1.67
CA VAL A 88 21.66 4.53 -2.59
C VAL A 88 21.93 5.12 -3.97
N ASP A 89 22.11 4.27 -4.96
CA ASP A 89 22.22 4.70 -6.36
C ASP A 89 20.83 4.96 -6.94
N PHE A 90 20.77 5.84 -7.91
CA PHE A 90 19.53 6.21 -8.60
C PHE A 90 19.69 6.05 -10.11
N VAL A 91 18.66 5.61 -10.77
CA VAL A 91 18.56 5.58 -12.24
C VAL A 91 17.33 6.35 -12.69
N CYS A 92 17.51 7.21 -13.70
CA CYS A 92 16.47 8.16 -14.16
C CYS A 92 15.35 7.53 -15.01
N ASP A 93 15.32 6.20 -15.08
CA ASP A 93 14.20 5.44 -15.66
C ASP A 93 13.94 4.16 -14.84
N CYS A 94 12.76 3.56 -14.97
CA CYS A 94 12.44 2.31 -14.30
C CYS A 94 12.47 1.08 -15.22
N ILE A 95 12.62 1.27 -16.52
CA ILE A 95 12.75 0.24 -17.57
C ILE A 95 13.75 0.69 -18.63
N GLY A 96 14.02 -0.16 -19.61
CA GLY A 96 14.89 0.15 -20.74
C GLY A 96 16.38 0.00 -20.46
N SER A 97 17.19 0.33 -21.46
CA SER A 97 18.63 -0.02 -21.49
C SER A 97 19.44 0.53 -20.31
N GLU A 98 19.11 1.72 -19.81
CA GLU A 98 19.83 2.31 -18.68
C GLU A 98 19.49 1.60 -17.37
N ALA A 99 18.19 1.32 -17.12
CA ALA A 99 17.75 0.54 -15.96
C ALA A 99 18.35 -0.87 -16.00
N GLU A 100 18.34 -1.53 -17.16
CA GLU A 100 18.93 -2.85 -17.35
C GLU A 100 20.45 -2.85 -17.09
N ARG A 101 21.16 -1.88 -17.62
CA ARG A 101 22.61 -1.73 -17.40
C ARG A 101 22.90 -1.56 -15.89
N LYS A 102 22.22 -0.64 -15.23
CA LYS A 102 22.40 -0.40 -13.79
C LYS A 102 22.02 -1.62 -12.93
N ALA A 103 20.94 -2.32 -13.28
CA ALA A 103 20.53 -3.54 -12.61
C ALA A 103 21.51 -4.70 -12.84
N ASN A 104 22.28 -4.69 -13.93
CA ASN A 104 23.34 -5.68 -14.16
C ASN A 104 24.65 -5.36 -13.47
N GLU A 105 24.93 -4.08 -13.26
CA GLU A 105 26.14 -3.59 -12.56
C GLU A 105 26.05 -3.68 -11.03
N ILE A 106 24.82 -3.76 -10.46
CA ILE A 106 24.63 -3.75 -9.00
C ILE A 106 25.24 -5.00 -8.34
N SER A 107 25.96 -4.76 -7.25
CA SER A 107 26.62 -5.79 -6.45
C SER A 107 25.85 -6.14 -5.18
N ALA A 108 26.19 -7.27 -4.57
CA ALA A 108 25.61 -7.68 -3.28
C ALA A 108 25.80 -6.59 -2.21
N GLY A 109 24.75 -6.30 -1.47
CA GLY A 109 24.72 -5.25 -0.45
C GLY A 109 24.38 -3.86 -0.98
N GLU A 110 24.36 -3.64 -2.30
CA GLU A 110 24.02 -2.35 -2.88
C GLU A 110 22.50 -2.16 -3.09
N VAL A 111 22.10 -0.89 -3.15
CA VAL A 111 20.71 -0.46 -3.34
C VAL A 111 20.61 0.48 -4.52
N LEU A 112 19.74 0.16 -5.47
CA LEU A 112 19.38 0.98 -6.62
C LEU A 112 17.92 1.39 -6.53
N LEU A 113 17.64 2.70 -6.54
CA LEU A 113 16.28 3.23 -6.65
C LEU A 113 15.98 3.54 -8.12
N LEU A 114 14.93 2.93 -8.63
CA LEU A 114 14.40 3.20 -9.96
C LEU A 114 13.54 4.47 -9.96
N GLU A 115 13.40 5.12 -11.10
CA GLU A 115 12.53 6.27 -11.25
C GLU A 115 11.04 5.90 -11.11
N ASN A 116 10.21 6.91 -10.93
CA ASN A 116 8.77 6.83 -10.66
C ASN A 116 8.02 6.00 -11.70
N LEU A 117 7.50 4.86 -11.26
CA LEU A 117 6.71 3.95 -12.11
C LEU A 117 5.53 4.63 -12.82
N ARG A 118 4.95 5.67 -12.19
CA ARG A 118 3.79 6.39 -12.73
C ARG A 118 4.12 7.38 -13.84
N PHE A 119 5.38 7.54 -14.19
CA PHE A 119 5.73 8.21 -15.44
C PHE A 119 5.28 7.41 -16.66
N TYR A 120 5.00 6.13 -16.47
CA TYR A 120 4.41 5.24 -17.47
C TYR A 120 2.94 4.95 -17.15
N LYS A 121 2.04 5.27 -18.09
CA LYS A 121 0.59 4.95 -17.97
C LYS A 121 0.34 3.44 -17.85
N GLN A 122 1.25 2.65 -18.39
CA GLN A 122 1.26 1.20 -18.35
C GLN A 122 1.29 0.64 -16.92
N GLU A 123 1.86 1.37 -15.96
CA GLU A 123 1.85 0.97 -14.54
C GLU A 123 0.42 0.83 -14.02
N THR A 124 -0.37 1.90 -14.13
CA THR A 124 -1.75 1.89 -13.61
C THR A 124 -2.72 1.09 -14.47
N ALA A 125 -2.40 0.90 -15.74
CA ALA A 125 -3.17 0.07 -16.67
C ALA A 125 -2.94 -1.44 -16.45
N GLY A 126 -1.97 -1.83 -15.61
CA GLY A 126 -1.65 -3.24 -15.37
C GLY A 126 -1.06 -3.92 -16.61
N SER A 127 -0.23 -3.22 -17.39
CA SER A 127 0.38 -3.76 -18.61
C SER A 127 1.30 -4.93 -18.29
N LYS A 128 1.05 -6.06 -18.94
CA LYS A 128 1.89 -7.28 -18.83
C LYS A 128 3.30 -7.05 -19.37
N GLU A 129 3.41 -6.29 -20.46
CA GLU A 129 4.70 -6.00 -21.09
C GLU A 129 5.57 -5.13 -20.18
N PHE A 130 4.99 -4.06 -19.61
CA PHE A 130 5.70 -3.23 -18.63
C PHE A 130 6.10 -4.02 -17.39
N ALA A 131 5.23 -4.88 -16.89
CA ALA A 131 5.53 -5.77 -15.76
C ALA A 131 6.68 -6.75 -16.08
N LYS A 132 6.73 -7.28 -17.31
CA LYS A 132 7.81 -8.14 -17.76
C LYS A 132 9.15 -7.39 -17.86
N GLN A 133 9.14 -6.16 -18.35
CA GLN A 133 10.37 -5.33 -18.40
C GLN A 133 10.91 -5.07 -17.00
N LEU A 134 10.04 -4.74 -16.02
CA LEU A 134 10.45 -4.61 -14.61
C LEU A 134 10.98 -5.96 -14.05
N ALA A 135 10.32 -7.07 -14.36
CA ALA A 135 10.71 -8.38 -13.85
C ALA A 135 12.08 -8.83 -14.37
N ASN A 136 12.44 -8.46 -15.59
CA ASN A 136 13.73 -8.82 -16.20
C ASN A 136 14.95 -8.20 -15.48
N LEU A 137 14.73 -7.22 -14.60
CA LEU A 137 15.79 -6.56 -13.85
C LEU A 137 16.29 -7.39 -12.64
N ALA A 138 15.55 -8.43 -12.22
CA ALA A 138 15.82 -9.12 -10.96
C ALA A 138 15.48 -10.61 -10.97
N ASP A 139 15.97 -11.33 -9.97
CA ASP A 139 15.75 -12.76 -9.76
C ASP A 139 14.54 -13.05 -8.87
N VAL A 140 14.18 -12.09 -7.97
CA VAL A 140 13.19 -12.26 -6.92
C VAL A 140 12.29 -11.03 -6.85
N TYR A 141 11.00 -11.24 -6.66
CA TYR A 141 10.03 -10.15 -6.43
C TYR A 141 9.55 -10.10 -4.99
N VAL A 142 9.63 -8.92 -4.38
CA VAL A 142 9.11 -8.64 -3.04
C VAL A 142 8.08 -7.52 -3.11
N ASN A 143 6.86 -7.76 -2.63
CA ASN A 143 5.88 -6.70 -2.44
C ASN A 143 5.85 -6.26 -0.98
N ASP A 144 6.20 -5.00 -0.73
CA ASP A 144 6.19 -4.39 0.62
C ASP A 144 5.43 -3.06 0.65
N ALA A 145 4.45 -2.90 -0.25
CA ALA A 145 3.63 -1.70 -0.39
C ALA A 145 2.15 -2.01 -0.13
N PHE A 146 1.75 -2.16 1.13
CA PHE A 146 0.39 -2.52 1.53
C PHE A 146 -0.67 -1.57 0.95
N GLY A 147 -0.45 -0.26 1.00
CA GLY A 147 -1.39 0.76 0.51
C GLY A 147 -1.76 0.64 -0.98
N THR A 148 -0.98 -0.09 -1.78
CA THR A 148 -1.23 -0.33 -3.21
C THR A 148 -1.47 -1.80 -3.56
N ALA A 149 -1.34 -2.72 -2.60
CA ALA A 149 -1.42 -4.17 -2.83
C ALA A 149 -2.77 -4.63 -3.41
N HIS A 150 -3.86 -3.90 -3.08
CA HIS A 150 -5.22 -4.18 -3.56
C HIS A 150 -5.45 -3.76 -5.03
N ARG A 151 -4.49 -3.12 -5.70
CA ARG A 151 -4.63 -2.63 -7.08
C ARG A 151 -3.92 -3.56 -8.05
N ALA A 152 -4.60 -3.90 -9.16
CA ALA A 152 -4.03 -4.73 -10.21
C ALA A 152 -3.06 -3.93 -11.13
N HIS A 153 -2.13 -3.15 -10.53
CA HIS A 153 -1.11 -2.43 -11.27
C HIS A 153 0.00 -3.37 -11.76
N ALA A 154 0.77 -2.91 -12.73
CA ALA A 154 1.86 -3.70 -13.31
C ALA A 154 2.89 -4.12 -12.26
N SER A 155 3.33 -3.19 -11.40
CA SER A 155 4.35 -3.43 -10.38
C SER A 155 3.84 -4.12 -9.11
N THR A 156 2.54 -4.34 -8.93
CA THR A 156 1.95 -4.98 -7.75
C THR A 156 1.47 -6.41 -8.02
N ALA A 157 0.41 -6.55 -8.83
CA ALA A 157 -0.20 -7.84 -9.08
C ALA A 157 0.39 -8.54 -10.33
N ILE A 158 0.60 -7.78 -11.42
CA ILE A 158 0.94 -8.38 -12.70
C ILE A 158 2.39 -8.89 -12.72
N ILE A 159 3.33 -8.13 -12.16
CA ILE A 159 4.75 -8.51 -12.08
C ILE A 159 4.95 -9.87 -11.38
N ALA A 160 4.12 -10.16 -10.37
CA ALA A 160 4.21 -11.43 -9.61
C ALA A 160 3.99 -12.68 -10.47
N GLN A 161 3.38 -12.54 -11.64
CA GLN A 161 3.19 -13.63 -12.61
C GLN A 161 4.50 -14.03 -13.29
N ASN A 162 5.50 -13.14 -13.35
CA ASN A 162 6.82 -13.41 -13.93
C ASN A 162 7.77 -14.11 -12.95
N PHE A 163 7.38 -14.24 -11.68
CA PHE A 163 8.15 -14.93 -10.64
C PHE A 163 7.33 -16.11 -10.11
N PRO A 164 7.33 -17.26 -10.78
CA PRO A 164 6.49 -18.40 -10.37
C PRO A 164 6.82 -18.88 -8.96
N ASN A 165 8.09 -18.96 -8.62
CA ASN A 165 8.58 -19.51 -7.35
C ASN A 165 9.21 -18.47 -6.41
N ASP A 166 9.78 -17.38 -6.95
CA ASP A 166 10.57 -16.40 -6.18
C ASP A 166 9.79 -15.10 -6.00
N LYS A 167 8.63 -15.17 -5.35
CA LYS A 167 7.79 -14.03 -4.97
C LYS A 167 7.29 -14.14 -3.55
N MET A 168 7.32 -13.03 -2.82
CA MET A 168 6.92 -12.98 -1.42
C MET A 168 6.46 -11.60 -0.98
N TYR A 169 5.87 -11.52 0.20
CA TYR A 169 5.60 -10.26 0.88
C TYR A 169 6.77 -9.90 1.78
N GLY A 170 7.14 -8.61 1.81
CA GLY A 170 8.07 -8.06 2.78
C GLY A 170 7.45 -7.93 4.17
N TYR A 171 8.24 -7.48 5.13
CA TYR A 171 7.82 -7.40 6.55
C TYR A 171 6.61 -6.51 6.78
N LEU A 172 6.50 -5.37 6.05
CA LEU A 172 5.37 -4.46 6.22
C LEU A 172 4.05 -5.13 5.86
N ILE A 173 3.95 -5.74 4.68
CA ILE A 173 2.73 -6.44 4.26
C ILE A 173 2.46 -7.66 5.15
N ALA A 174 3.50 -8.43 5.51
CA ALA A 174 3.33 -9.59 6.38
C ALA A 174 2.72 -9.19 7.73
N LYS A 175 3.20 -8.10 8.35
CA LYS A 175 2.67 -7.54 9.59
C LYS A 175 1.22 -7.06 9.47
N GLU A 176 0.89 -6.40 8.37
CA GLU A 176 -0.49 -5.95 8.10
C GLU A 176 -1.45 -7.14 7.94
N ILE A 177 -1.06 -8.17 7.16
CA ILE A 177 -1.84 -9.39 7.00
C ILE A 177 -2.02 -10.11 8.35
N GLU A 178 -0.96 -10.23 9.15
CA GLU A 178 -1.02 -10.83 10.47
C GLU A 178 -1.97 -10.07 11.39
N SER A 179 -1.90 -8.73 11.38
CA SER A 179 -2.76 -7.87 12.19
C SER A 179 -4.23 -8.03 11.82
N VAL A 180 -4.55 -8.04 10.52
CA VAL A 180 -5.92 -8.29 10.03
C VAL A 180 -6.37 -9.70 10.38
N SER A 181 -5.51 -10.71 10.20
CA SER A 181 -5.84 -12.10 10.51
C SER A 181 -6.11 -12.33 11.99
N LYS A 182 -5.39 -11.65 12.88
CA LYS A 182 -5.66 -11.68 14.34
C LYS A 182 -7.06 -11.19 14.66
N VAL A 183 -7.47 -10.08 14.04
CA VAL A 183 -8.82 -9.52 14.26
C VAL A 183 -9.91 -10.45 13.69
N LEU A 184 -9.68 -11.04 12.52
CA LEU A 184 -10.70 -11.83 11.83
C LEU A 184 -10.86 -13.26 12.39
N ASN A 185 -9.78 -13.87 12.87
CA ASN A 185 -9.76 -15.30 13.18
C ASN A 185 -9.49 -15.63 14.66
N ASN A 186 -8.76 -14.78 15.38
CA ASN A 186 -8.29 -15.03 16.75
C ASN A 186 -8.42 -13.79 17.63
N SER A 187 -9.52 -13.04 17.49
CA SER A 187 -9.72 -11.83 18.29
C SER A 187 -9.90 -12.12 19.77
N ILE A 188 -9.27 -11.30 20.58
CA ILE A 188 -9.58 -11.24 22.02
C ILE A 188 -10.78 -10.30 22.16
N THR A 189 -11.90 -10.83 22.66
CA THR A 189 -13.12 -10.05 22.88
C THR A 189 -13.01 -9.14 24.10
N PRO A 190 -13.61 -7.93 24.09
CA PRO A 190 -14.43 -7.38 23.01
C PRO A 190 -13.61 -6.74 21.89
N VAL A 191 -13.97 -7.02 20.63
CA VAL A 191 -13.38 -6.38 19.44
C VAL A 191 -14.20 -5.16 19.05
N THR A 192 -13.54 -4.03 18.88
CA THR A 192 -14.17 -2.80 18.41
C THR A 192 -13.60 -2.42 17.04
N ALA A 193 -14.45 -2.39 16.01
CA ALA A 193 -14.10 -1.86 14.70
C ALA A 193 -14.58 -0.42 14.53
N ILE A 194 -13.75 0.40 13.89
CA ILE A 194 -14.09 1.78 13.51
C ILE A 194 -14.03 1.89 11.99
N VAL A 195 -15.16 2.18 11.37
CA VAL A 195 -15.26 2.35 9.92
C VAL A 195 -15.63 3.79 9.59
N GLY A 196 -14.72 4.47 8.86
CA GLY A 196 -14.92 5.86 8.43
C GLY A 196 -14.88 6.00 6.91
N GLY A 197 -15.57 7.02 6.41
CA GLY A 197 -15.60 7.34 4.98
C GLY A 197 -16.64 8.39 4.62
N ALA A 198 -16.62 8.87 3.39
CA ALA A 198 -17.58 9.86 2.92
C ALA A 198 -18.93 9.22 2.58
N LYS A 199 -18.93 7.99 2.03
CA LYS A 199 -20.10 7.32 1.45
C LYS A 199 -20.31 5.91 2.00
N VAL A 200 -21.56 5.56 2.35
CA VAL A 200 -21.98 4.21 2.76
C VAL A 200 -21.78 3.20 1.63
N SER A 201 -22.17 3.58 0.40
CA SER A 201 -22.07 2.74 -0.80
C SER A 201 -20.68 2.13 -1.00
N SER A 202 -19.63 2.88 -0.65
CA SER A 202 -18.24 2.43 -0.81
C SER A 202 -17.76 1.47 0.29
N LYS A 203 -18.53 1.29 1.38
CA LYS A 203 -18.13 0.53 2.57
C LYS A 203 -19.11 -0.55 3.00
N ILE A 204 -20.24 -0.67 2.29
CA ILE A 204 -21.35 -1.54 2.69
C ILE A 204 -20.93 -3.01 2.84
N VAL A 205 -20.10 -3.51 1.93
CA VAL A 205 -19.62 -4.88 1.96
C VAL A 205 -18.79 -5.13 3.23
N ILE A 206 -17.81 -4.25 3.49
CA ILE A 206 -16.93 -4.39 4.67
C ILE A 206 -17.70 -4.20 5.99
N ILE A 207 -18.73 -3.33 6.02
CA ILE A 207 -19.58 -3.14 7.20
C ILE A 207 -20.35 -4.43 7.50
N ASN A 208 -20.94 -5.05 6.49
CA ASN A 208 -21.68 -6.31 6.66
C ASN A 208 -20.79 -7.46 7.13
N GLU A 209 -19.56 -7.58 6.59
CA GLU A 209 -18.59 -8.59 7.01
C GLU A 209 -18.11 -8.36 8.47
N LEU A 210 -17.91 -7.11 8.86
CA LEU A 210 -17.48 -6.77 10.20
C LEU A 210 -18.56 -7.06 11.25
N LEU A 211 -19.85 -6.81 10.94
CA LEU A 211 -20.94 -7.09 11.87
C LEU A 211 -21.01 -8.54 12.36
N GLU A 212 -20.47 -9.48 11.59
CA GLU A 212 -20.43 -10.90 11.97
C GLU A 212 -19.18 -11.28 12.80
N LYS A 213 -18.23 -10.34 12.96
CA LYS A 213 -16.91 -10.63 13.52
C LYS A 213 -16.48 -9.73 14.68
N VAL A 214 -17.25 -8.68 14.98
CA VAL A 214 -16.87 -7.70 16.00
C VAL A 214 -17.99 -7.49 17.00
N ASP A 215 -17.61 -7.22 18.25
CA ASP A 215 -18.59 -6.94 19.32
C ASP A 215 -19.10 -5.49 19.25
N ASN A 216 -18.28 -4.57 18.76
CA ASN A 216 -18.65 -3.16 18.64
C ASN A 216 -18.29 -2.63 17.26
N LEU A 217 -19.18 -1.90 16.62
CA LEU A 217 -18.94 -1.21 15.34
C LEU A 217 -19.24 0.28 15.48
N ILE A 218 -18.21 1.10 15.30
CA ILE A 218 -18.31 2.57 15.30
C ILE A 218 -18.26 3.06 13.85
N ILE A 219 -19.30 3.77 13.43
CA ILE A 219 -19.35 4.43 12.12
C ILE A 219 -18.95 5.89 12.27
N GLY A 220 -17.97 6.33 11.50
CA GLY A 220 -17.44 7.70 11.50
C GLY A 220 -17.37 8.33 10.11
N GLY A 221 -16.98 9.60 10.06
CA GLY A 221 -16.87 10.37 8.81
C GLY A 221 -18.22 10.74 8.17
N GLY A 222 -18.19 11.20 6.92
CA GLY A 222 -19.38 11.71 6.20
C GLY A 222 -20.51 10.70 6.04
N MET A 223 -20.19 9.40 5.97
CA MET A 223 -21.21 8.35 5.86
C MET A 223 -22.13 8.26 7.08
N THR A 224 -21.70 8.74 8.25
CA THR A 224 -22.50 8.81 9.47
C THR A 224 -23.81 9.55 9.25
N TYR A 225 -23.82 10.60 8.42
CA TYR A 225 -25.03 11.38 8.16
C TYR A 225 -26.11 10.59 7.43
N THR A 226 -25.74 9.64 6.58
CA THR A 226 -26.71 8.74 5.95
C THR A 226 -27.38 7.84 7.00
N PHE A 227 -26.63 7.32 7.97
CA PHE A 227 -27.21 6.55 9.09
C PHE A 227 -28.11 7.42 9.99
N ILE A 228 -27.65 8.62 10.38
CA ILE A 228 -28.46 9.55 11.18
C ILE A 228 -29.78 9.87 10.47
N LYS A 229 -29.74 10.15 9.17
CA LYS A 229 -30.96 10.41 8.36
C LYS A 229 -31.86 9.20 8.29
N ALA A 230 -31.33 7.99 8.16
CA ALA A 230 -32.07 6.75 8.16
C ALA A 230 -32.88 6.53 9.46
N PHE A 231 -32.37 7.06 10.60
CA PHE A 231 -33.07 7.08 11.90
C PHE A 231 -34.01 8.28 12.10
N GLY A 232 -34.23 9.10 11.09
CA GLY A 232 -35.09 10.27 11.18
C GLY A 232 -34.41 11.51 11.75
N GLY A 233 -33.09 11.46 11.98
CA GLY A 233 -32.31 12.61 12.46
C GLY A 233 -32.20 13.73 11.41
N LYS A 234 -31.91 14.94 11.89
CA LYS A 234 -31.67 16.10 11.04
C LYS A 234 -30.19 16.21 10.73
N VAL A 235 -29.83 16.34 9.47
CA VAL A 235 -28.44 16.35 8.98
C VAL A 235 -28.05 17.66 8.27
N GLY A 236 -28.93 18.65 8.25
CA GLY A 236 -28.69 19.95 7.64
C GLY A 236 -28.29 19.83 6.15
N LYS A 237 -27.17 20.43 5.79
CA LYS A 237 -26.59 20.42 4.43
C LYS A 237 -25.54 19.32 4.23
N SER A 238 -25.42 18.37 5.16
CA SER A 238 -24.43 17.31 5.08
C SER A 238 -24.69 16.38 3.88
N LEU A 239 -23.60 15.82 3.34
CA LEU A 239 -23.69 14.84 2.27
C LEU A 239 -24.41 13.57 2.78
N ILE A 240 -25.46 13.18 2.08
CA ILE A 240 -26.21 11.94 2.34
C ILE A 240 -26.40 11.16 1.05
N GLU A 241 -26.50 9.83 1.18
CA GLU A 241 -26.87 8.93 0.07
C GLU A 241 -28.31 8.46 0.27
N ASN A 242 -29.27 9.14 -0.38
CA ASN A 242 -30.68 8.82 -0.23
C ASN A 242 -31.04 7.40 -0.64
N ASP A 243 -30.39 6.87 -1.68
CA ASP A 243 -30.59 5.51 -2.21
C ASP A 243 -30.14 4.43 -1.21
N TYR A 244 -29.32 4.78 -0.22
CA TYR A 244 -28.78 3.86 0.79
C TYR A 244 -29.43 4.00 2.18
N LEU A 245 -30.52 4.77 2.31
CA LEU A 245 -31.22 4.92 3.61
C LEU A 245 -31.82 3.59 4.10
N ASN A 246 -32.43 2.82 3.20
CA ASN A 246 -32.98 1.51 3.56
C ASN A 246 -31.86 0.52 3.95
N THR A 247 -30.79 0.49 3.19
CA THR A 247 -29.63 -0.34 3.50
C THR A 247 -28.98 0.03 4.84
N ALA A 248 -28.91 1.33 5.15
CA ALA A 248 -28.46 1.78 6.46
C ALA A 248 -29.34 1.28 7.61
N LYS A 249 -30.67 1.25 7.41
CA LYS A 249 -31.61 0.64 8.39
C LYS A 249 -31.39 -0.84 8.55
N GLU A 250 -31.24 -1.58 7.45
CA GLU A 250 -30.99 -3.03 7.47
C GLU A 250 -29.70 -3.37 8.23
N ILE A 251 -28.62 -2.62 8.01
CA ILE A 251 -27.35 -2.78 8.74
C ILE A 251 -27.56 -2.65 10.24
N ILE A 252 -28.32 -1.66 10.67
CA ILE A 252 -28.57 -1.41 12.10
C ILE A 252 -29.44 -2.51 12.70
N GLU A 253 -30.48 -2.94 12.00
CA GLU A 253 -31.32 -4.06 12.47
C GLU A 253 -30.52 -5.37 12.54
N LYS A 254 -29.59 -5.58 11.60
CA LYS A 254 -28.63 -6.71 11.66
C LYS A 254 -27.74 -6.61 12.88
N ALA A 255 -27.17 -5.43 13.16
CA ALA A 255 -26.34 -5.20 14.34
C ALA A 255 -27.07 -5.48 15.66
N LYS A 256 -28.34 -5.03 15.78
CA LYS A 256 -29.16 -5.31 16.96
C LYS A 256 -29.41 -6.80 17.18
N LYS A 257 -29.56 -7.57 16.11
CA LYS A 257 -29.78 -9.03 16.18
C LYS A 257 -28.55 -9.82 16.57
N SER A 258 -27.36 -9.30 16.28
CA SER A 258 -26.08 -9.94 16.59
C SER A 258 -25.51 -9.55 17.97
N ASP A 259 -26.27 -8.86 18.82
CA ASP A 259 -25.81 -8.26 20.08
C ASP A 259 -24.58 -7.31 19.94
N SER A 260 -24.28 -6.91 18.71
CA SER A 260 -23.18 -5.97 18.45
C SER A 260 -23.59 -4.54 18.81
N LEU A 261 -22.80 -3.85 19.61
CA LEU A 261 -23.02 -2.43 19.91
C LEU A 261 -22.73 -1.58 18.68
N PHE A 262 -23.77 -1.06 18.06
CA PHE A 262 -23.64 -0.13 16.91
C PHE A 262 -23.70 1.31 17.37
N THR A 263 -22.66 2.09 17.12
CA THR A 263 -22.58 3.50 17.51
C THR A 263 -22.22 4.38 16.32
N THR A 264 -22.94 5.48 16.15
CA THR A 264 -22.56 6.57 15.24
C THR A 264 -22.05 7.74 16.05
N LYS A 265 -20.79 8.14 15.86
CA LYS A 265 -20.30 9.41 16.42
C LYS A 265 -20.43 10.51 15.36
N ASN A 266 -21.13 11.57 15.70
CA ASN A 266 -21.11 12.81 14.93
C ASN A 266 -19.68 13.37 14.94
N PRO A 267 -19.11 13.69 13.79
CA PRO A 267 -17.97 14.63 13.79
C PRO A 267 -18.51 15.98 14.28
N ILE A 268 -17.91 16.49 15.32
CA ILE A 268 -18.13 17.85 15.84
C ILE A 268 -17.63 18.84 14.80
#